data_d6e16bc1aa8720944ea14e11c7caceed
#
_entry.id   d6e16bc1aa8720944ea14e11c7caceed
#
_cell.length_a   1.000
_cell.length_b   1.000
_cell.length_c   1.000
_cell.angle_alpha   90.00
_cell.angle_beta   90.00
_cell.angle_gamma   90.00
#
_symmetry.space_group_name_H-M   'P 1'
#
loop_
_entity.id
_entity.type
_entity.pdbx_description
1 polymer ?
#
loop_
_entity_poly.entity_id
_entity_poly.type
_entity_poly.pdbx_seq_one_letter_code
_entity_poly.pdbx_strand_id
1 'polypeptide(L)'
;MSSLNCDPSWPLGDGCSCWRCNRLEQQDRVTADSLQAYRDWCPGVGIDEKHHQLQGIKWCLYHELVEKPNAGVRGGIIADEMGLGKTILMIACIRHNFKARTLIVLPPALLQQWVGVFQRFLGHTPFVYRGSKAKNVTIEKLAQLPVVITTYGMISPRRTDDDKLAYSKLHKIEWSRIIYDEAHHLRNLKTKVHDGACMLKADIRWMVTGTPINNKLKDLYALCKVLGLAKVFTPNKEEIKLLLGIHLLRRTKDQVGINLPPVKTQVVEVDWSSDAERDMAEDIHSMLHFTTINKNNVDEIIAWLNRHPLAALTRARQMCIYPQLLHKAVKKMKRKGIIPQDMNIKDIKTSSKITSVVDHIVGNRQTGKRKLVFSHYRGEIDVLTEKLRNAGMTVQSIDGRTKTRNKKQRILSVVSEPQFHSVCKTWNDLPEGIFGVINSFLAPEVMIVQIQTACEGLNMQHFQEIYFTSPHWNPAVEDQAVARAHRIGQEKSVDVYRFVMNGLGRNSISFEQYCSHVQDIKREVMQILNNK
;
A
#
# COMPACT_ATOMS: atom_id res chain seq x y z
N MET A 1 -2.42 -32.80 -29.89
CA MET A 1 -1.48 -31.85 -30.48
C MET A 1 -0.49 -31.51 -29.40
N SER A 2 0.74 -31.96 -29.52
CA SER A 2 1.78 -31.98 -28.52
C SER A 2 2.25 -30.56 -28.18
N SER A 3 1.99 -30.11 -26.95
CA SER A 3 2.60 -28.93 -26.36
C SER A 3 4.07 -29.24 -26.08
N LEU A 4 4.97 -28.88 -26.96
CA LEU A 4 6.40 -28.85 -26.70
C LEU A 4 6.64 -27.75 -25.63
N ASN A 5 6.75 -28.19 -24.38
CA ASN A 5 7.22 -27.36 -23.29
C ASN A 5 8.71 -27.09 -23.52
N CYS A 6 9.08 -25.87 -23.86
CA CYS A 6 10.46 -25.42 -23.71
C CYS A 6 10.86 -25.56 -22.25
N ASP A 7 11.93 -26.30 -21.98
CA ASP A 7 12.54 -26.34 -20.65
C ASP A 7 13.03 -24.92 -20.27
N PRO A 8 12.58 -24.37 -19.14
CA PRO A 8 13.01 -23.03 -18.69
C PRO A 8 14.51 -22.92 -18.42
N SER A 9 15.23 -24.03 -18.27
CA SER A 9 16.66 -24.11 -17.97
C SER A 9 17.55 -24.11 -19.21
N TRP A 10 17.00 -24.25 -20.42
CA TRP A 10 17.80 -24.21 -21.65
C TRP A 10 18.04 -22.76 -22.08
N PRO A 11 19.29 -22.41 -22.41
CA PRO A 11 19.57 -21.14 -23.06
C PRO A 11 18.74 -21.03 -24.33
N LEU A 12 18.25 -19.84 -24.64
CA LEU A 12 17.49 -19.55 -25.87
C LEU A 12 18.31 -20.08 -27.07
N GLY A 13 17.98 -21.32 -27.52
CA GLY A 13 18.68 -21.95 -28.63
C GLY A 13 18.09 -21.45 -29.93
N ASP A 14 18.96 -21.09 -30.88
CA ASP A 14 18.58 -20.75 -32.24
C ASP A 14 17.73 -21.87 -32.83
N GLY A 15 16.45 -21.54 -33.15
CA GLY A 15 15.54 -22.41 -33.88
C GLY A 15 14.32 -22.95 -33.12
N CYS A 16 14.04 -22.57 -31.87
CA CYS A 16 12.80 -22.95 -31.21
C CYS A 16 11.60 -22.11 -31.70
N SER A 17 10.64 -22.73 -32.35
CA SER A 17 9.43 -22.09 -32.92
C SER A 17 8.23 -22.05 -31.94
N CYS A 18 8.43 -22.31 -30.62
CA CYS A 18 7.32 -22.22 -29.67
C CYS A 18 6.84 -20.78 -29.48
N TRP A 19 5.56 -20.61 -29.08
CA TRP A 19 4.97 -19.28 -28.90
C TRP A 19 5.74 -18.41 -27.89
N ARG A 20 6.40 -19.02 -26.91
CA ARG A 20 7.18 -18.33 -25.89
C ARG A 20 8.48 -17.74 -26.46
N CYS A 21 9.22 -18.54 -27.24
CA CYS A 21 10.45 -18.10 -27.89
C CYS A 21 10.16 -17.02 -28.94
N ASN A 22 9.17 -17.24 -29.81
CA ASN A 22 8.72 -16.25 -30.80
C ASN A 22 8.32 -14.92 -30.14
N ARG A 23 7.67 -14.98 -28.99
CA ARG A 23 7.29 -13.77 -28.25
C ARG A 23 8.49 -13.05 -27.66
N LEU A 24 9.49 -13.77 -27.13
CA LEU A 24 10.71 -13.18 -26.59
C LEU A 24 11.54 -12.52 -27.68
N GLU A 25 11.71 -13.17 -28.84
CA GLU A 25 12.38 -12.60 -30.01
C GLU A 25 11.66 -11.33 -30.53
N GLN A 26 10.34 -11.37 -30.59
CA GLN A 26 9.54 -10.20 -30.95
C GLN A 26 9.71 -9.06 -29.93
N GLN A 27 9.79 -9.38 -28.64
CA GLN A 27 10.07 -8.37 -27.60
C GLN A 27 11.44 -7.76 -27.82
N ASP A 28 12.49 -8.55 -28.08
CA ASP A 28 13.83 -8.05 -28.31
C ASP A 28 13.87 -7.13 -29.52
N ARG A 29 13.30 -7.53 -30.64
CA ARG A 29 13.26 -6.73 -31.86
C ARG A 29 12.53 -5.40 -31.67
N VAL A 30 11.36 -5.40 -31.04
CA VAL A 30 10.51 -4.22 -30.87
C VAL A 30 11.11 -3.22 -29.86
N THR A 31 11.92 -3.69 -28.89
CA THR A 31 12.39 -2.84 -27.79
C THR A 31 13.88 -2.53 -27.81
N ALA A 32 14.64 -3.06 -28.78
CA ALA A 32 16.10 -2.96 -28.81
C ALA A 32 16.61 -1.52 -28.64
N ASP A 33 16.17 -0.61 -29.49
CA ASP A 33 16.61 0.80 -29.48
C ASP A 33 16.23 1.50 -28.16
N SER A 34 15.01 1.26 -27.68
CA SER A 34 14.53 1.87 -26.43
C SER A 34 15.28 1.35 -25.21
N LEU A 35 15.72 0.08 -25.21
CA LEU A 35 16.52 -0.50 -24.13
C LEU A 35 17.96 0.01 -24.16
N GLN A 36 18.54 0.17 -25.35
CA GLN A 36 19.86 0.77 -25.46
C GLN A 36 19.82 2.22 -24.95
N ALA A 37 18.85 3.02 -25.38
CA ALA A 37 18.65 4.37 -24.88
C ALA A 37 18.44 4.44 -23.36
N TYR A 38 17.80 3.42 -22.77
CA TYR A 38 17.66 3.30 -21.29
C TYR A 38 19.00 3.08 -20.61
N ARG A 39 19.85 2.16 -21.14
CA ARG A 39 21.19 1.91 -20.62
C ARG A 39 22.07 3.15 -20.65
N ASP A 40 22.02 3.89 -21.77
CA ASP A 40 22.78 5.11 -21.96
C ASP A 40 22.32 6.25 -21.01
N TRP A 41 21.04 6.24 -20.65
CA TRP A 41 20.44 7.23 -19.75
C TRP A 41 20.74 6.98 -18.25
N CYS A 42 20.80 5.72 -17.82
CA CYS A 42 20.94 5.34 -16.42
C CYS A 42 22.12 6.00 -15.68
N PRO A 43 23.36 6.01 -16.23
CA PRO A 43 24.51 6.63 -15.57
C PRO A 43 24.32 8.13 -15.35
N GLY A 44 23.73 8.83 -16.33
CA GLY A 44 23.53 10.28 -16.28
C GLY A 44 22.55 10.75 -15.19
N VAL A 45 21.72 9.84 -14.68
CA VAL A 45 20.73 10.14 -13.61
C VAL A 45 21.02 9.40 -12.30
N GLY A 46 22.12 8.69 -12.21
CA GLY A 46 22.54 7.95 -11.03
C GLY A 46 21.60 6.75 -10.72
N ILE A 47 21.18 6.05 -11.74
CA ILE A 47 20.44 4.77 -11.62
C ILE A 47 21.41 3.64 -11.92
N ASP A 48 21.60 2.72 -10.94
CA ASP A 48 22.27 1.46 -11.19
C ASP A 48 21.37 0.55 -12.01
N GLU A 49 21.86 0.04 -13.14
CA GLU A 49 21.13 -0.94 -13.93
C GLU A 49 20.95 -2.24 -13.13
N LYS A 50 19.70 -2.60 -12.89
CA LYS A 50 19.34 -3.86 -12.25
C LYS A 50 18.66 -4.76 -13.26
N HIS A 51 19.12 -6.00 -13.37
CA HIS A 51 18.61 -6.96 -14.34
C HIS A 51 17.07 -7.07 -14.34
N HIS A 52 16.45 -7.17 -13.17
CA HIS A 52 14.99 -7.24 -13.08
C HIS A 52 14.30 -5.96 -13.55
N GLN A 53 14.90 -4.78 -13.34
CA GLN A 53 14.35 -3.51 -13.84
C GLN A 53 14.44 -3.46 -15.36
N LEU A 54 15.59 -3.83 -15.94
CA LEU A 54 15.76 -3.91 -17.39
C LEU A 54 14.72 -4.83 -18.04
N GLN A 55 14.55 -6.05 -17.47
CA GLN A 55 13.51 -6.98 -17.95
C GLN A 55 12.09 -6.39 -17.81
N GLY A 56 11.80 -5.70 -16.71
CA GLY A 56 10.51 -5.06 -16.50
C GLY A 56 10.26 -3.93 -17.49
N ILE A 57 11.26 -3.11 -17.78
CA ILE A 57 11.17 -2.03 -18.77
C ILE A 57 10.97 -2.62 -20.17
N LYS A 58 11.72 -3.66 -20.54
CA LYS A 58 11.54 -4.38 -21.80
C LYS A 58 10.09 -4.85 -21.96
N TRP A 59 9.56 -5.51 -20.93
CA TRP A 59 8.19 -5.98 -20.93
C TRP A 59 7.18 -4.83 -21.09
N CYS A 60 7.36 -3.74 -20.36
CA CYS A 60 6.48 -2.58 -20.45
C CYS A 60 6.54 -1.91 -21.83
N LEU A 61 7.75 -1.66 -22.37
CA LEU A 61 7.93 -1.04 -23.67
C LEU A 61 7.33 -1.91 -24.79
N TYR A 62 7.51 -3.22 -24.72
CA TYR A 62 6.87 -4.13 -25.66
C TYR A 62 5.35 -3.97 -25.69
N HIS A 63 4.70 -3.91 -24.50
CA HIS A 63 3.24 -3.75 -24.41
C HIS A 63 2.75 -2.36 -24.86
N GLU A 64 3.62 -1.38 -24.97
CA GLU A 64 3.28 -0.08 -25.54
C GLU A 64 3.56 0.01 -27.04
N LEU A 65 4.61 -0.66 -27.54
CA LEU A 65 5.15 -0.47 -28.89
C LEU A 65 4.64 -1.49 -29.90
N VAL A 66 4.20 -2.69 -29.45
CA VAL A 66 3.76 -3.76 -30.34
C VAL A 66 2.62 -3.29 -31.24
N GLU A 67 2.71 -3.55 -32.55
CA GLU A 67 1.71 -3.11 -33.54
C GLU A 67 0.32 -3.72 -33.27
N LYS A 68 0.29 -5.04 -33.02
CA LYS A 68 -0.94 -5.78 -32.74
C LYS A 68 -0.96 -6.23 -31.28
N PRO A 69 -1.52 -5.41 -30.37
CA PRO A 69 -1.56 -5.77 -28.97
C PRO A 69 -2.52 -6.93 -28.71
N ASN A 70 -2.15 -7.79 -27.74
CA ASN A 70 -3.01 -8.89 -27.32
C ASN A 70 -4.35 -8.37 -26.80
N ALA A 71 -5.44 -9.00 -27.20
CA ALA A 71 -6.81 -8.58 -26.88
C ALA A 71 -7.13 -7.11 -27.20
N GLY A 72 -6.36 -6.47 -28.09
CA GLY A 72 -6.52 -5.06 -28.44
C GLY A 72 -6.13 -4.08 -27.32
N VAL A 73 -5.43 -4.54 -26.27
CA VAL A 73 -5.08 -3.73 -25.09
C VAL A 73 -3.60 -3.43 -25.05
N ARG A 74 -3.26 -2.14 -25.02
CA ARG A 74 -1.90 -1.64 -24.76
C ARG A 74 -1.71 -1.32 -23.28
N GLY A 75 -0.55 -1.72 -22.74
CA GLY A 75 -0.26 -1.63 -21.32
C GLY A 75 -0.54 -2.92 -20.57
N GLY A 76 -0.78 -2.84 -19.26
CA GLY A 76 -0.95 -4.03 -18.43
C GLY A 76 -1.01 -3.73 -16.93
N ILE A 77 -0.79 -4.78 -16.13
CA ILE A 77 -0.79 -4.72 -14.67
C ILE A 77 0.63 -4.98 -14.18
N ILE A 78 1.25 -4.01 -13.52
CA ILE A 78 2.54 -4.17 -12.84
C ILE A 78 2.27 -4.48 -11.38
N ALA A 79 2.46 -5.74 -11.01
CA ALA A 79 2.18 -6.28 -9.70
C ALA A 79 3.44 -6.73 -8.94
N ASP A 80 4.61 -6.25 -9.35
CA ASP A 80 5.89 -6.50 -8.68
C ASP A 80 5.79 -6.22 -7.19
N GLU A 81 6.52 -7.00 -6.39
CA GLU A 81 6.59 -6.79 -4.95
C GLU A 81 7.04 -5.37 -4.61
N MET A 82 6.67 -4.91 -3.43
CA MET A 82 7.04 -3.57 -2.98
C MET A 82 8.56 -3.42 -2.84
N GLY A 83 9.07 -2.29 -3.32
CA GLY A 83 10.50 -2.00 -3.32
C GLY A 83 11.23 -2.38 -4.61
N LEU A 84 10.63 -3.10 -5.55
CA LEU A 84 11.26 -3.48 -6.83
C LEU A 84 11.33 -2.35 -7.88
N GLY A 85 10.89 -1.12 -7.52
CA GLY A 85 11.08 0.05 -8.39
C GLY A 85 10.00 0.26 -9.44
N LYS A 86 8.73 -0.11 -9.18
CA LYS A 86 7.60 0.09 -10.10
C LYS A 86 7.50 1.51 -10.66
N THR A 87 7.77 2.52 -9.85
CA THR A 87 7.80 3.93 -10.29
C THR A 87 8.88 4.17 -11.35
N ILE A 88 10.06 3.56 -11.19
CA ILE A 88 11.16 3.67 -12.16
C ILE A 88 10.78 3.04 -13.50
N LEU A 89 10.07 1.89 -13.49
CA LEU A 89 9.57 1.28 -14.72
C LEU A 89 8.68 2.26 -15.50
N MET A 90 7.78 2.96 -14.82
CA MET A 90 6.89 3.92 -15.47
C MET A 90 7.62 5.17 -15.96
N ILE A 91 8.60 5.67 -15.20
CA ILE A 91 9.44 6.80 -15.63
C ILE A 91 10.25 6.44 -16.88
N ALA A 92 10.82 5.22 -16.90
CA ALA A 92 11.54 4.72 -18.07
C ALA A 92 10.62 4.61 -19.29
N CYS A 93 9.41 4.10 -19.15
CA CYS A 93 8.42 4.06 -20.24
C CYS A 93 8.07 5.46 -20.75
N ILE A 94 7.88 6.43 -19.85
CA ILE A 94 7.61 7.83 -20.23
C ILE A 94 8.80 8.42 -21.00
N ARG A 95 10.03 8.13 -20.58
CA ARG A 95 11.27 8.67 -21.18
C ARG A 95 11.56 8.05 -22.54
N HIS A 96 11.46 6.72 -22.67
CA HIS A 96 11.93 5.97 -23.84
C HIS A 96 10.81 5.63 -24.84
N ASN A 97 9.54 5.84 -24.48
CA ASN A 97 8.41 5.91 -25.38
C ASN A 97 7.57 7.15 -25.05
N PHE A 98 8.12 8.31 -25.33
CA PHE A 98 7.43 9.57 -25.04
C PHE A 98 6.08 9.63 -25.76
N LYS A 99 5.02 9.88 -25.03
CA LYS A 99 3.68 10.14 -25.52
C LYS A 99 3.17 11.45 -24.96
N ALA A 100 2.79 12.36 -25.80
CA ALA A 100 2.06 13.55 -25.38
C ALA A 100 0.79 13.13 -24.63
N ARG A 101 0.32 13.96 -23.68
CA ARG A 101 -0.91 13.71 -22.91
C ARG A 101 -0.85 12.43 -22.08
N THR A 102 0.17 12.31 -21.24
CA THR A 102 0.24 11.26 -20.21
C THR A 102 -0.44 11.73 -18.93
N LEU A 103 -1.46 10.98 -18.47
CA LEU A 103 -2.14 11.21 -17.19
C LEU A 103 -1.65 10.21 -16.14
N ILE A 104 -1.30 10.69 -14.95
CA ILE A 104 -0.93 9.85 -13.81
C ILE A 104 -1.94 10.07 -12.70
N VAL A 105 -2.62 8.99 -12.30
CA VAL A 105 -3.63 8.98 -11.23
C VAL A 105 -3.07 8.24 -10.03
N LEU A 106 -3.03 8.90 -8.87
CA LEU A 106 -2.38 8.35 -7.69
C LEU A 106 -3.04 8.84 -6.38
N PRO A 107 -2.76 8.19 -5.24
CA PRO A 107 -3.17 8.69 -3.93
C PRO A 107 -2.52 10.04 -3.61
N PRO A 108 -3.22 10.92 -2.86
CA PRO A 108 -2.70 12.26 -2.52
C PRO A 108 -1.33 12.27 -1.84
N ALA A 109 -1.00 11.23 -1.09
CA ALA A 109 0.27 11.13 -0.36
C ALA A 109 1.47 10.92 -1.29
N LEU A 110 1.29 10.26 -2.44
CA LEU A 110 2.36 10.01 -3.42
C LEU A 110 2.64 11.19 -4.35
N LEU A 111 1.79 12.22 -4.35
CA LEU A 111 1.85 13.32 -5.31
C LEU A 111 3.21 14.02 -5.30
N GLN A 112 3.73 14.38 -4.14
CA GLN A 112 5.01 15.06 -4.01
C GLN A 112 6.19 14.15 -4.35
N GLN A 113 6.08 12.86 -4.08
CA GLN A 113 7.08 11.87 -4.47
C GLN A 113 7.20 11.78 -5.98
N TRP A 114 6.08 11.65 -6.70
CA TRP A 114 6.07 11.61 -8.15
C TRP A 114 6.59 12.90 -8.79
N VAL A 115 6.21 14.08 -8.28
CA VAL A 115 6.77 15.35 -8.73
C VAL A 115 8.29 15.40 -8.55
N GLY A 116 8.80 14.97 -7.40
CA GLY A 116 10.24 14.90 -7.14
C GLY A 116 10.97 13.91 -8.04
N VAL A 117 10.35 12.75 -8.33
CA VAL A 117 10.90 11.75 -9.26
C VAL A 117 11.00 12.32 -10.68
N PHE A 118 9.98 13.03 -11.17
CA PHE A 118 10.02 13.70 -12.47
C PHE A 118 11.12 14.76 -12.54
N GLN A 119 11.26 15.58 -11.51
CA GLN A 119 12.32 16.60 -11.46
C GLN A 119 13.70 15.96 -11.47
N ARG A 120 13.90 14.92 -10.66
CA ARG A 120 15.20 14.23 -10.53
C ARG A 120 15.62 13.51 -11.81
N PHE A 121 14.72 12.73 -12.41
CA PHE A 121 15.06 11.83 -13.50
C PHE A 121 14.78 12.38 -14.90
N LEU A 122 13.85 13.30 -15.04
CA LEU A 122 13.46 13.87 -16.34
C LEU A 122 13.69 15.37 -16.46
N GLY A 123 14.19 16.05 -15.40
CA GLY A 123 14.38 17.49 -15.39
C GLY A 123 13.09 18.30 -15.58
N HIS A 124 11.93 17.67 -15.43
CA HIS A 124 10.62 18.25 -15.75
C HIS A 124 9.70 18.31 -14.54
N THR A 125 8.89 19.36 -14.45
CA THR A 125 7.85 19.50 -13.42
C THR A 125 6.48 19.25 -14.03
N PRO A 126 5.81 18.12 -13.73
CA PRO A 126 4.51 17.81 -14.29
C PRO A 126 3.42 18.74 -13.72
N PHE A 127 2.36 18.97 -14.49
CA PHE A 127 1.23 19.76 -14.03
C PHE A 127 0.38 18.96 -13.03
N VAL A 128 0.18 19.55 -11.84
CA VAL A 128 -0.65 18.92 -10.79
C VAL A 128 -2.09 19.42 -10.92
N TYR A 129 -2.98 18.56 -11.42
CA TYR A 129 -4.41 18.84 -11.55
C TYR A 129 -5.13 18.59 -10.22
N ARG A 130 -5.15 19.61 -9.35
CA ARG A 130 -5.81 19.56 -8.03
C ARG A 130 -6.14 20.97 -7.51
N GLY A 131 -7.21 21.10 -6.69
CA GLY A 131 -7.58 22.35 -6.03
C GLY A 131 -7.87 23.48 -7.00
N SER A 132 -7.35 24.68 -6.73
CA SER A 132 -7.53 25.89 -7.57
C SER A 132 -6.95 25.71 -8.98
N LYS A 133 -5.81 25.03 -9.11
CA LYS A 133 -5.21 24.75 -10.43
C LYS A 133 -6.15 23.95 -11.34
N ALA A 134 -6.90 22.99 -10.80
CA ALA A 134 -7.88 22.22 -11.56
C ALA A 134 -9.11 23.04 -11.95
N LYS A 135 -9.51 24.00 -11.12
CA LYS A 135 -10.63 24.90 -11.43
C LYS A 135 -10.29 25.86 -12.59
N ASN A 136 -9.09 26.43 -12.55
CA ASN A 136 -8.70 27.55 -13.43
C ASN A 136 -8.12 27.12 -14.78
N VAL A 137 -7.62 25.86 -14.93
CA VAL A 137 -7.07 25.38 -16.21
C VAL A 137 -8.20 25.12 -17.21
N THR A 138 -8.04 25.53 -18.47
CA THR A 138 -8.98 25.21 -19.56
C THR A 138 -8.70 23.80 -20.10
N ILE A 139 -9.65 23.24 -20.87
CA ILE A 139 -9.52 21.91 -21.47
C ILE A 139 -8.42 21.95 -22.54
N GLU A 140 -8.37 23.00 -23.35
CA GLU A 140 -7.41 23.20 -24.42
C GLU A 140 -5.98 23.26 -23.86
N LYS A 141 -5.75 24.05 -22.80
CA LYS A 141 -4.46 24.10 -22.11
C LYS A 141 -4.08 22.75 -21.49
N LEU A 142 -5.06 22.05 -20.90
CA LEU A 142 -4.83 20.76 -20.29
C LEU A 142 -4.44 19.68 -21.33
N ALA A 143 -5.05 19.75 -22.54
CA ALA A 143 -4.77 18.85 -23.66
C ALA A 143 -3.37 19.09 -24.29
N GLN A 144 -2.75 20.25 -24.08
CA GLN A 144 -1.41 20.58 -24.56
C GLN A 144 -0.30 20.15 -23.59
N LEU A 145 -0.64 19.80 -22.34
CA LEU A 145 0.35 19.43 -21.33
C LEU A 145 0.90 18.02 -21.59
N PRO A 146 2.22 17.85 -21.61
CA PRO A 146 2.83 16.53 -21.85
C PRO A 146 2.51 15.53 -20.75
N VAL A 147 2.54 15.98 -19.49
CA VAL A 147 2.26 15.12 -18.32
C VAL A 147 1.40 15.86 -17.30
N VAL A 148 0.33 15.21 -16.90
CA VAL A 148 -0.60 15.68 -15.86
C VAL A 148 -0.65 14.65 -14.74
N ILE A 149 -0.45 15.10 -13.50
CA ILE A 149 -0.61 14.26 -12.29
C ILE A 149 -1.90 14.68 -11.58
N THR A 150 -2.70 13.69 -11.17
CA THR A 150 -3.93 13.93 -10.43
C THR A 150 -4.16 12.86 -9.34
N THR A 151 -5.27 12.97 -8.62
CA THR A 151 -5.62 12.02 -7.57
C THR A 151 -6.93 11.29 -7.91
N TYR A 152 -7.13 10.11 -7.32
CA TYR A 152 -8.34 9.30 -7.49
C TYR A 152 -9.64 10.10 -7.23
N GLY A 153 -9.65 11.01 -6.25
CA GLY A 153 -10.80 11.87 -5.97
C GLY A 153 -11.13 12.85 -7.09
N MET A 154 -10.17 13.18 -7.98
CA MET A 154 -10.40 14.11 -9.09
C MET A 154 -10.99 13.44 -10.33
N ILE A 155 -10.83 12.12 -10.47
CA ILE A 155 -11.45 11.33 -11.54
C ILE A 155 -12.83 10.78 -11.11
N SER A 156 -13.16 10.81 -9.83
CA SER A 156 -14.47 10.40 -9.33
C SER A 156 -15.55 11.38 -9.76
N PRO A 157 -16.62 10.93 -10.42
CA PRO A 157 -17.74 11.82 -10.78
C PRO A 157 -18.42 12.36 -9.53
N ARG A 158 -18.94 13.59 -9.63
CA ARG A 158 -19.72 14.24 -8.59
C ARG A 158 -21.20 14.24 -8.98
N ARG A 159 -22.09 14.18 -8.01
CA ARG A 159 -23.49 14.43 -8.26
C ARG A 159 -23.71 15.94 -8.36
N THR A 160 -24.44 16.38 -9.38
CA THR A 160 -24.97 17.73 -9.50
C THR A 160 -26.25 17.88 -8.67
N ASP A 161 -26.73 19.08 -8.51
CA ASP A 161 -28.00 19.37 -7.81
C ASP A 161 -29.20 18.67 -8.47
N ASP A 162 -29.12 18.41 -9.78
CA ASP A 162 -30.10 17.64 -10.57
C ASP A 162 -29.91 16.12 -10.50
N ASP A 163 -29.15 15.62 -9.54
CA ASP A 163 -28.77 14.19 -9.35
C ASP A 163 -28.04 13.52 -10.54
N LYS A 164 -27.53 14.30 -11.51
CA LYS A 164 -26.74 13.81 -12.64
C LYS A 164 -25.29 13.65 -12.27
N LEU A 165 -24.58 12.73 -12.96
CA LEU A 165 -23.14 12.54 -12.78
C LEU A 165 -22.36 13.55 -13.62
N ALA A 166 -21.59 14.40 -12.95
CA ALA A 166 -20.66 15.34 -13.59
C ALA A 166 -19.23 14.80 -13.53
N TYR A 167 -18.63 14.65 -14.69
CA TYR A 167 -17.24 14.23 -14.86
C TYR A 167 -16.30 15.45 -14.92
N SER A 168 -15.06 15.27 -14.48
CA SER A 168 -14.05 16.32 -14.53
C SER A 168 -13.59 16.64 -15.95
N LYS A 169 -12.88 17.76 -16.15
CA LYS A 169 -12.29 18.15 -17.44
C LYS A 169 -11.36 17.07 -18.01
N LEU A 170 -10.77 16.20 -17.16
CA LEU A 170 -9.90 15.09 -17.56
C LEU A 170 -10.61 14.08 -18.47
N HIS A 171 -11.92 13.88 -18.31
CA HIS A 171 -12.73 12.95 -19.10
C HIS A 171 -13.07 13.46 -20.51
N LYS A 172 -12.82 14.75 -20.77
CA LYS A 172 -13.02 15.38 -22.08
C LYS A 172 -11.79 15.30 -22.98
N ILE A 173 -10.69 14.74 -22.47
CA ILE A 173 -9.40 14.61 -23.15
C ILE A 173 -9.18 13.16 -23.54
N GLU A 174 -8.69 12.94 -24.74
CA GLU A 174 -8.17 11.64 -25.18
C GLU A 174 -6.69 11.56 -24.82
N TRP A 175 -6.39 10.78 -23.79
CA TRP A 175 -5.04 10.58 -23.30
C TRP A 175 -4.30 9.56 -24.15
N SER A 176 -3.01 9.80 -24.42
CA SER A 176 -2.19 8.78 -25.07
C SER A 176 -1.81 7.68 -24.08
N ARG A 177 -1.61 8.03 -22.80
CA ARG A 177 -1.27 7.07 -21.73
C ARG A 177 -1.94 7.49 -20.43
N ILE A 178 -2.47 6.50 -19.69
CA ILE A 178 -2.88 6.67 -18.29
C ILE A 178 -2.14 5.66 -17.42
N ILE A 179 -1.57 6.14 -16.32
CA ILE A 179 -0.92 5.33 -15.28
C ILE A 179 -1.73 5.49 -13.99
N TYR A 180 -2.25 4.38 -13.47
CA TYR A 180 -2.93 4.32 -12.18
C TYR A 180 -1.96 3.73 -11.15
N ASP A 181 -1.34 4.59 -10.33
CA ASP A 181 -0.45 4.13 -9.26
C ASP A 181 -1.27 3.80 -8.00
N GLU A 182 -0.88 2.74 -7.30
CA GLU A 182 -1.67 2.09 -6.25
C GLU A 182 -3.08 1.74 -6.75
N ALA A 183 -3.14 1.08 -7.92
CA ALA A 183 -4.38 0.79 -8.65
C ALA A 183 -5.39 -0.06 -7.86
N HIS A 184 -5.01 -0.64 -6.72
CA HIS A 184 -5.93 -1.31 -5.79
C HIS A 184 -7.08 -0.39 -5.30
N HIS A 185 -6.97 0.93 -5.43
CA HIS A 185 -8.06 1.86 -5.21
C HIS A 185 -9.25 1.65 -6.18
N LEU A 186 -9.03 1.00 -7.32
CA LEU A 186 -10.04 0.71 -8.35
C LEU A 186 -10.70 -0.68 -8.20
N ARG A 187 -10.36 -1.46 -7.17
CA ARG A 187 -10.82 -2.85 -6.98
C ARG A 187 -12.34 -3.03 -6.80
N ASN A 188 -13.07 -2.00 -6.44
CA ASN A 188 -14.50 -2.11 -6.17
C ASN A 188 -15.31 -1.52 -7.34
N LEU A 189 -15.94 -2.41 -8.11
CA LEU A 189 -16.78 -2.09 -9.26
C LEU A 189 -17.93 -1.11 -8.97
N LYS A 190 -18.39 -1.03 -7.72
CA LYS A 190 -19.54 -0.20 -7.32
C LYS A 190 -19.14 1.22 -6.89
N THR A 191 -17.86 1.57 -6.94
CA THR A 191 -17.42 2.90 -6.49
C THR A 191 -17.42 3.90 -7.63
N LYS A 192 -17.76 5.16 -7.31
CA LYS A 192 -17.67 6.28 -8.25
C LYS A 192 -16.26 6.46 -8.82
N VAL A 193 -15.21 6.10 -8.05
CA VAL A 193 -13.81 6.18 -8.50
C VAL A 193 -13.56 5.17 -9.63
N HIS A 194 -14.05 3.93 -9.48
CA HIS A 194 -13.95 2.90 -10.51
C HIS A 194 -14.71 3.32 -11.78
N ASP A 195 -15.92 3.82 -11.62
CA ASP A 195 -16.72 4.33 -12.73
C ASP A 195 -15.98 5.46 -13.47
N GLY A 196 -15.47 6.45 -12.73
CA GLY A 196 -14.68 7.53 -13.31
C GLY A 196 -13.43 7.03 -14.05
N ALA A 197 -12.74 6.00 -13.54
CA ALA A 197 -11.58 5.42 -14.22
C ALA A 197 -11.96 4.72 -15.54
N CYS A 198 -13.10 4.02 -15.57
CA CYS A 198 -13.62 3.38 -16.79
C CYS A 198 -14.01 4.39 -17.87
N MET A 199 -14.46 5.60 -17.47
CA MET A 199 -14.89 6.66 -18.41
C MET A 199 -13.74 7.48 -18.98
N LEU A 200 -12.52 7.37 -18.45
CA LEU A 200 -11.36 8.01 -19.04
C LEU A 200 -10.96 7.29 -20.35
N LYS A 201 -10.69 8.07 -21.39
CA LYS A 201 -10.27 7.54 -22.68
C LYS A 201 -8.75 7.54 -22.78
N ALA A 202 -8.14 6.41 -23.14
CA ALA A 202 -6.71 6.32 -23.40
C ALA A 202 -6.38 5.15 -24.34
N ASP A 203 -5.28 5.28 -25.08
CA ASP A 203 -4.71 4.19 -25.88
C ASP A 203 -3.94 3.21 -24.98
N ILE A 204 -3.06 3.72 -24.11
CA ILE A 204 -2.23 2.91 -23.21
C ILE A 204 -2.74 3.07 -21.77
N ARG A 205 -2.91 1.94 -21.07
CA ARG A 205 -3.30 1.93 -19.64
C ARG A 205 -2.38 1.06 -18.81
N TRP A 206 -1.88 1.61 -17.71
CA TRP A 206 -1.05 0.90 -16.73
C TRP A 206 -1.73 0.85 -15.37
N MET A 207 -1.89 -0.35 -14.81
CA MET A 207 -2.30 -0.58 -13.43
C MET A 207 -1.06 -0.92 -12.61
N VAL A 208 -0.62 -0.03 -11.74
CA VAL A 208 0.58 -0.23 -10.91
C VAL A 208 0.14 -0.48 -9.47
N THR A 209 0.41 -1.66 -8.92
CA THR A 209 0.05 -2.01 -7.54
C THR A 209 0.85 -3.21 -7.05
N GLY A 210 1.33 -3.18 -5.81
CA GLY A 210 1.97 -4.35 -5.18
C GLY A 210 0.96 -5.45 -4.77
N THR A 211 -0.34 -5.14 -4.76
CA THR A 211 -1.41 -6.02 -4.28
C THR A 211 -2.60 -6.01 -5.24
N PRO A 212 -2.50 -6.70 -6.39
CA PRO A 212 -3.58 -6.72 -7.39
C PRO A 212 -4.84 -7.43 -6.91
N ILE A 213 -4.70 -8.34 -5.95
CA ILE A 213 -5.81 -9.03 -5.27
C ILE A 213 -5.66 -8.78 -3.78
N ASN A 214 -6.67 -8.17 -3.16
CA ASN A 214 -6.67 -7.93 -1.72
C ASN A 214 -7.60 -8.89 -0.96
N ASN A 215 -8.75 -9.22 -1.54
CA ASN A 215 -9.74 -10.05 -0.86
C ASN A 215 -10.31 -11.16 -1.75
N LYS A 216 -10.53 -10.89 -3.04
CA LYS A 216 -11.22 -11.81 -3.97
C LYS A 216 -10.68 -11.63 -5.38
N LEU A 217 -10.80 -12.65 -6.22
CA LEU A 217 -10.52 -12.57 -7.67
C LEU A 217 -11.31 -11.42 -8.36
N LYS A 218 -12.44 -11.03 -7.79
CA LYS A 218 -13.23 -9.90 -8.27
C LYS A 218 -12.47 -8.56 -8.21
N ASP A 219 -11.49 -8.43 -7.31
CA ASP A 219 -10.63 -7.25 -7.23
C ASP A 219 -9.79 -7.11 -8.50
N LEU A 220 -9.23 -8.23 -8.97
CA LEU A 220 -8.47 -8.30 -10.22
C LEU A 220 -9.37 -8.04 -11.44
N TYR A 221 -10.59 -8.61 -11.44
CA TYR A 221 -11.55 -8.35 -12.50
C TYR A 221 -11.88 -6.85 -12.65
N ALA A 222 -11.99 -6.13 -11.54
CA ALA A 222 -12.20 -4.70 -11.58
C ALA A 222 -11.04 -3.95 -12.26
N LEU A 223 -9.78 -4.34 -11.99
CA LEU A 223 -8.61 -3.77 -12.67
C LEU A 223 -8.61 -4.10 -14.16
N CYS A 224 -8.90 -5.35 -14.52
CA CYS A 224 -9.01 -5.79 -15.91
C CYS A 224 -10.08 -5.01 -16.68
N LYS A 225 -11.20 -4.67 -16.03
CA LYS A 225 -12.26 -3.85 -16.63
C LYS A 225 -11.77 -2.45 -16.99
N VAL A 226 -11.06 -1.77 -16.10
CA VAL A 226 -10.47 -0.46 -16.37
C VAL A 226 -9.39 -0.55 -17.45
N LEU A 227 -8.62 -1.63 -17.48
CA LEU A 227 -7.60 -1.89 -18.51
C LEU A 227 -8.20 -2.11 -19.91
N GLY A 228 -9.47 -2.54 -20.01
CA GLY A 228 -10.15 -2.85 -21.27
C GLY A 228 -10.31 -4.34 -21.56
N LEU A 229 -9.85 -5.21 -20.66
CA LEU A 229 -9.92 -6.68 -20.81
C LEU A 229 -11.28 -7.30 -20.44
N ALA A 230 -12.24 -6.52 -19.97
CA ALA A 230 -13.52 -7.04 -19.48
C ALA A 230 -14.34 -7.82 -20.54
N LYS A 231 -14.15 -7.53 -21.82
CA LYS A 231 -14.85 -8.23 -22.93
C LYS A 231 -14.29 -9.64 -23.17
N VAL A 232 -13.08 -9.90 -22.70
CA VAL A 232 -12.34 -11.17 -22.90
C VAL A 232 -12.35 -12.00 -21.62
N PHE A 233 -12.80 -11.41 -20.50
CA PHE A 233 -12.76 -12.02 -19.18
C PHE A 233 -14.01 -12.87 -18.94
N THR A 234 -13.94 -14.14 -19.31
CA THR A 234 -14.90 -15.15 -18.88
C THR A 234 -14.47 -15.70 -17.51
N PRO A 235 -15.40 -16.17 -16.66
CA PRO A 235 -15.07 -16.71 -15.33
C PRO A 235 -14.28 -18.03 -15.33
N ASN A 236 -13.81 -18.48 -16.49
CA ASN A 236 -13.01 -19.69 -16.61
C ASN A 236 -11.59 -19.46 -16.05
N LYS A 237 -11.16 -20.29 -15.08
CA LYS A 237 -9.86 -20.19 -14.42
C LYS A 237 -8.67 -20.28 -15.39
N GLU A 238 -8.79 -21.07 -16.46
CA GLU A 238 -7.70 -21.26 -17.44
C GLU A 238 -7.49 -20.01 -18.31
N GLU A 239 -8.57 -19.40 -18.77
CA GLU A 239 -8.50 -18.14 -19.53
C GLU A 239 -7.95 -17.00 -18.68
N ILE A 240 -8.35 -16.94 -17.40
CA ILE A 240 -7.77 -15.98 -16.45
C ILE A 240 -6.26 -16.18 -16.33
N LYS A 241 -5.79 -17.42 -16.22
CA LYS A 241 -4.35 -17.73 -16.16
C LYS A 241 -3.62 -17.27 -17.41
N LEU A 242 -4.18 -17.53 -18.58
CA LEU A 242 -3.59 -17.13 -19.86
C LEU A 242 -3.50 -15.60 -19.96
N LEU A 243 -4.59 -14.89 -19.69
CA LEU A 243 -4.63 -13.42 -19.72
C LEU A 243 -3.67 -12.79 -18.73
N LEU A 244 -3.58 -13.34 -17.51
CA LEU A 244 -2.62 -12.90 -16.50
C LEU A 244 -1.18 -13.19 -16.94
N GLY A 245 -0.91 -14.31 -17.59
CA GLY A 245 0.41 -14.64 -18.16
C GLY A 245 0.86 -13.62 -19.22
N ILE A 246 -0.09 -12.95 -19.88
CA ILE A 246 0.21 -11.95 -20.90
C ILE A 246 0.28 -10.53 -20.31
N HIS A 247 -0.72 -10.12 -19.55
CA HIS A 247 -0.93 -8.73 -19.14
C HIS A 247 -0.53 -8.42 -17.70
N LEU A 248 0.01 -9.40 -16.93
CA LEU A 248 0.46 -9.21 -15.56
C LEU A 248 1.96 -9.48 -15.43
N LEU A 249 2.71 -8.46 -15.02
CA LEU A 249 4.09 -8.60 -14.57
C LEU A 249 4.10 -8.66 -13.03
N ARG A 250 4.48 -9.81 -12.46
CA ARG A 250 4.61 -10.02 -11.02
C ARG A 250 5.90 -10.76 -10.70
N ARG A 251 6.75 -10.15 -9.90
CA ARG A 251 8.01 -10.74 -9.41
C ARG A 251 8.14 -10.45 -7.92
N THR A 252 8.73 -11.38 -7.19
CA THR A 252 9.11 -11.22 -5.78
C THR A 252 10.59 -10.83 -5.66
N LYS A 253 11.00 -10.34 -4.51
CA LYS A 253 12.40 -10.02 -4.22
C LYS A 253 13.29 -11.26 -4.37
N ASP A 254 12.83 -12.41 -3.87
CA ASP A 254 13.55 -13.68 -3.97
C ASP A 254 13.76 -14.11 -5.42
N GLN A 255 12.72 -14.00 -6.26
CA GLN A 255 12.82 -14.33 -7.69
C GLN A 255 13.81 -13.46 -8.47
N VAL A 256 14.06 -12.25 -7.99
CA VAL A 256 15.01 -11.32 -8.64
C VAL A 256 16.37 -11.26 -7.94
N GLY A 257 16.62 -12.18 -6.99
CA GLY A 257 17.92 -12.30 -6.30
C GLY A 257 18.22 -11.15 -5.33
N ILE A 258 17.21 -10.45 -4.83
CA ILE A 258 17.38 -9.41 -3.81
C ILE A 258 17.29 -10.05 -2.43
N ASN A 259 18.42 -10.27 -1.82
CA ASN A 259 18.54 -10.77 -0.46
C ASN A 259 18.44 -9.59 0.52
N LEU A 260 17.36 -9.54 1.29
CA LEU A 260 17.23 -8.61 2.42
C LEU A 260 17.47 -9.34 3.74
N PRO A 261 17.92 -8.64 4.79
CA PRO A 261 17.97 -9.21 6.12
C PRO A 261 16.61 -9.80 6.53
N PRO A 262 16.58 -10.86 7.34
CA PRO A 262 15.34 -11.56 7.65
C PRO A 262 14.33 -10.67 8.40
N VAL A 263 13.05 -10.90 8.13
CA VAL A 263 11.94 -10.38 8.96
C VAL A 263 11.54 -11.46 9.96
N LYS A 264 11.65 -11.14 11.25
CA LYS A 264 11.19 -12.02 12.34
C LYS A 264 9.84 -11.52 12.82
N THR A 265 8.82 -12.36 12.78
CA THR A 265 7.47 -12.00 13.23
C THR A 265 7.12 -12.76 14.50
N GLN A 266 6.62 -12.03 15.51
CA GLN A 266 6.12 -12.58 16.75
C GLN A 266 4.72 -12.04 17.01
N VAL A 267 3.80 -12.94 17.41
CA VAL A 267 2.51 -12.58 17.96
C VAL A 267 2.66 -12.45 19.47
N VAL A 268 2.24 -11.32 20.00
CA VAL A 268 2.20 -11.05 21.44
C VAL A 268 0.75 -11.13 21.88
N GLU A 269 0.41 -12.22 22.55
CA GLU A 269 -0.91 -12.41 23.13
C GLU A 269 -1.05 -11.57 24.39
N VAL A 270 -2.18 -10.89 24.54
CA VAL A 270 -2.45 -9.97 25.64
C VAL A 270 -3.70 -10.42 26.38
N ASP A 271 -3.55 -10.69 27.67
CA ASP A 271 -4.66 -11.03 28.57
C ASP A 271 -5.37 -9.79 29.08
N TRP A 272 -6.64 -9.96 29.43
CA TRP A 272 -7.44 -8.94 30.09
C TRP A 272 -7.02 -8.81 31.56
N SER A 273 -6.38 -7.73 31.91
CA SER A 273 -5.81 -7.51 33.26
C SER A 273 -6.82 -6.99 34.29
N SER A 274 -8.01 -6.56 33.85
CA SER A 274 -9.07 -6.02 34.69
C SER A 274 -10.39 -6.73 34.38
N ASP A 275 -11.11 -7.19 35.43
CA ASP A 275 -12.44 -7.79 35.28
C ASP A 275 -13.42 -6.79 34.65
N ALA A 276 -13.39 -5.53 35.07
CA ALA A 276 -14.24 -4.49 34.47
C ALA A 276 -13.98 -4.26 32.98
N GLU A 277 -12.71 -4.38 32.54
CA GLU A 277 -12.35 -4.31 31.12
C GLU A 277 -12.86 -5.55 30.37
N ARG A 278 -12.70 -6.73 30.96
CA ARG A 278 -13.16 -8.00 30.36
C ARG A 278 -14.68 -8.05 30.26
N ASP A 279 -15.43 -7.73 31.32
CA ASP A 279 -16.88 -7.76 31.35
C ASP A 279 -17.48 -6.82 30.28
N MET A 280 -16.94 -5.60 30.16
CA MET A 280 -17.35 -4.68 29.09
C MET A 280 -17.00 -5.22 27.71
N ALA A 281 -15.87 -5.89 27.54
CA ALA A 281 -15.50 -6.51 26.28
C ALA A 281 -16.47 -7.67 25.95
N GLU A 282 -16.87 -8.48 26.93
CA GLU A 282 -17.89 -9.53 26.78
C GLU A 282 -19.22 -8.95 26.29
N ASP A 283 -19.69 -7.89 26.92
CA ASP A 283 -20.92 -7.20 26.53
C ASP A 283 -20.90 -6.74 25.07
N ILE A 284 -19.78 -6.15 24.65
CA ILE A 284 -19.63 -5.66 23.28
C ILE A 284 -19.47 -6.80 22.28
N HIS A 285 -18.73 -7.86 22.61
CA HIS A 285 -18.49 -9.01 21.74
C HIS A 285 -19.70 -9.93 21.66
N SER A 286 -20.53 -10.02 22.71
CA SER A 286 -21.78 -10.79 22.70
C SER A 286 -22.73 -10.35 21.59
N MET A 287 -22.71 -9.05 21.25
CA MET A 287 -23.47 -8.51 20.12
C MET A 287 -23.02 -9.06 18.76
N LEU A 288 -21.87 -9.68 18.69
CA LEU A 288 -21.23 -10.13 17.45
C LEU A 288 -21.30 -11.64 17.25
N HIS A 289 -21.72 -12.41 18.26
CA HIS A 289 -21.85 -13.89 18.22
C HIS A 289 -20.64 -14.56 17.54
N PHE A 290 -19.42 -14.27 17.98
CA PHE A 290 -18.23 -14.93 17.46
C PHE A 290 -18.23 -16.41 17.86
N THR A 291 -18.59 -17.25 16.92
CA THR A 291 -18.47 -18.71 17.04
C THR A 291 -17.08 -19.14 16.59
N THR A 292 -16.70 -20.35 16.98
CA THR A 292 -15.39 -20.92 16.59
C THR A 292 -15.23 -20.93 15.08
N ILE A 293 -14.18 -20.26 14.58
CA ILE A 293 -13.90 -20.16 13.15
C ILE A 293 -12.96 -21.30 12.78
N ASN A 294 -13.29 -22.02 11.72
CA ASN A 294 -12.44 -23.03 11.12
C ASN A 294 -12.30 -22.81 9.61
N LYS A 295 -11.35 -23.50 8.97
CA LYS A 295 -11.07 -23.34 7.53
C LYS A 295 -12.26 -23.67 6.62
N ASN A 296 -13.23 -24.45 7.08
CA ASN A 296 -14.35 -24.94 6.29
C ASN A 296 -15.55 -23.98 6.28
N ASN A 297 -15.60 -22.98 7.17
CA ASN A 297 -16.72 -22.05 7.29
C ASN A 297 -16.42 -20.61 6.82
N VAL A 298 -15.37 -20.42 5.99
CA VAL A 298 -14.94 -19.11 5.49
C VAL A 298 -16.05 -18.35 4.78
N ASP A 299 -16.82 -19.03 3.94
CA ASP A 299 -17.91 -18.41 3.18
C ASP A 299 -19.08 -18.01 4.10
N GLU A 300 -19.36 -18.78 5.13
CA GLU A 300 -20.33 -18.44 6.17
C GLU A 300 -19.87 -17.21 6.97
N ILE A 301 -18.60 -17.14 7.31
CA ILE A 301 -18.00 -15.99 8.00
C ILE A 301 -18.10 -14.73 7.16
N ILE A 302 -17.79 -14.82 5.87
CA ILE A 302 -17.90 -13.69 4.94
C ILE A 302 -19.37 -13.27 4.77
N ALA A 303 -20.29 -14.22 4.67
CA ALA A 303 -21.72 -13.96 4.60
C ALA A 303 -22.25 -13.34 5.90
N TRP A 304 -21.76 -13.81 7.05
CA TRP A 304 -22.08 -13.28 8.35
C TRP A 304 -21.59 -11.83 8.54
N LEU A 305 -20.35 -11.54 8.13
CA LEU A 305 -19.78 -10.18 8.14
C LEU A 305 -20.63 -9.18 7.34
N ASN A 306 -21.22 -9.62 6.23
CA ASN A 306 -22.10 -8.78 5.42
C ASN A 306 -23.45 -8.47 6.11
N ARG A 307 -23.82 -9.23 7.14
CA ARG A 307 -25.07 -9.03 7.92
C ARG A 307 -24.88 -8.12 9.13
N HIS A 308 -23.64 -8.06 9.69
CA HIS A 308 -23.38 -7.24 10.86
C HIS A 308 -23.03 -5.81 10.50
N PRO A 309 -23.54 -4.82 11.22
CA PRO A 309 -23.20 -3.42 11.01
C PRO A 309 -21.68 -3.22 11.21
N LEU A 310 -21.01 -2.65 10.23
CA LEU A 310 -19.58 -2.28 10.29
C LEU A 310 -19.25 -1.50 11.58
N ALA A 311 -20.23 -0.79 12.12
CA ALA A 311 -20.13 -0.08 13.38
C ALA A 311 -19.86 -1.02 14.57
N ALA A 312 -20.48 -2.21 14.65
CA ALA A 312 -20.27 -3.14 15.76
C ALA A 312 -18.84 -3.70 15.75
N LEU A 313 -18.35 -4.14 14.58
CA LEU A 313 -16.97 -4.59 14.41
C LEU A 313 -15.95 -3.50 14.80
N THR A 314 -16.25 -2.25 14.44
CA THR A 314 -15.41 -1.10 14.83
C THR A 314 -15.39 -0.92 16.35
N ARG A 315 -16.51 -1.14 17.06
CA ARG A 315 -16.60 -1.01 18.51
C ARG A 315 -15.83 -2.13 19.22
N ALA A 316 -15.98 -3.38 18.76
CA ALA A 316 -15.18 -4.48 19.30
C ALA A 316 -13.67 -4.24 19.17
N ARG A 317 -13.21 -3.76 18.01
CA ARG A 317 -11.80 -3.36 17.86
C ARG A 317 -11.40 -2.24 18.81
N GLN A 318 -12.22 -1.20 18.93
CA GLN A 318 -11.94 -0.08 19.85
C GLN A 318 -11.83 -0.56 21.29
N MET A 319 -12.69 -1.51 21.68
CA MET A 319 -12.63 -2.14 23.01
C MET A 319 -11.33 -2.92 23.23
N CYS A 320 -10.91 -3.73 22.27
CA CYS A 320 -9.65 -4.47 22.33
C CYS A 320 -8.42 -3.56 22.45
N ILE A 321 -8.45 -2.36 21.88
CA ILE A 321 -7.31 -1.44 21.88
C ILE A 321 -7.32 -0.54 23.11
N TYR A 322 -8.39 0.23 23.31
CA TYR A 322 -8.51 1.19 24.38
C TYR A 322 -9.98 1.55 24.67
N PRO A 323 -10.54 1.12 25.80
CA PRO A 323 -11.96 1.31 26.12
C PRO A 323 -12.45 2.76 26.01
N GLN A 324 -11.61 3.74 26.35
CA GLN A 324 -11.97 5.16 26.28
C GLN A 324 -12.28 5.66 24.85
N LEU A 325 -11.84 4.94 23.81
CA LEU A 325 -12.22 5.23 22.42
C LEU A 325 -13.74 5.10 22.20
N LEU A 326 -14.41 4.32 23.04
CA LEU A 326 -15.85 4.09 22.98
C LEU A 326 -16.69 5.19 23.63
N HIS A 327 -16.11 6.09 24.43
CA HIS A 327 -16.85 7.05 25.25
C HIS A 327 -17.96 7.79 24.48
N LYS A 328 -17.60 8.40 23.32
CA LYS A 328 -18.58 9.10 22.48
C LYS A 328 -19.63 8.16 21.85
N ALA A 329 -19.20 6.94 21.51
CA ALA A 329 -20.07 5.96 20.87
C ALA A 329 -21.09 5.40 21.87
N VAL A 330 -20.67 5.02 23.06
CA VAL A 330 -21.53 4.54 24.13
C VAL A 330 -22.56 5.59 24.50
N LYS A 331 -22.17 6.85 24.68
CA LYS A 331 -23.11 7.93 24.94
C LYS A 331 -24.18 8.05 23.86
N LYS A 332 -23.82 7.86 22.58
CA LYS A 332 -24.77 7.86 21.46
C LYS A 332 -25.65 6.60 21.44
N MET A 333 -25.09 5.42 21.78
CA MET A 333 -25.82 4.15 21.80
C MET A 333 -26.81 4.09 22.95
N LYS A 334 -26.46 4.61 24.14
CA LYS A 334 -27.39 4.80 25.28
C LYS A 334 -28.58 5.67 24.88
N ARG A 335 -28.33 6.84 24.24
CA ARG A 335 -29.41 7.73 23.78
C ARG A 335 -30.37 7.08 22.78
N LYS A 336 -29.89 6.07 22.05
CA LYS A 336 -30.68 5.31 21.08
C LYS A 336 -31.30 4.03 21.65
N GLY A 337 -31.12 3.74 22.93
CA GLY A 337 -31.60 2.51 23.56
C GLY A 337 -30.94 1.22 23.03
N ILE A 338 -29.76 1.33 22.39
CA ILE A 338 -29.06 0.19 21.79
C ILE A 338 -28.31 -0.63 22.87
N ILE A 339 -27.86 0.04 23.93
CA ILE A 339 -27.17 -0.56 25.07
C ILE A 339 -27.81 -0.12 26.39
N PRO A 340 -27.66 -0.91 27.49
CA PRO A 340 -28.17 -0.57 28.80
C PRO A 340 -27.71 0.80 29.31
N GLN A 341 -28.53 1.48 30.11
CA GLN A 341 -28.23 2.81 30.62
C GLN A 341 -27.16 2.78 31.73
N ASP A 342 -27.02 1.68 32.42
CA ASP A 342 -26.10 1.41 33.52
C ASP A 342 -24.66 1.08 33.04
N MET A 343 -24.48 0.68 31.79
CA MET A 343 -23.15 0.45 31.22
C MET A 343 -22.24 1.67 31.37
N ASN A 344 -21.20 1.60 32.19
CA ASN A 344 -20.36 2.76 32.51
C ASN A 344 -18.90 2.57 32.07
N ILE A 345 -18.47 3.33 31.06
CA ILE A 345 -17.07 3.31 30.55
C ILE A 345 -16.13 4.15 31.46
N LYS A 346 -16.68 5.05 32.27
CA LYS A 346 -15.85 6.02 33.02
C LYS A 346 -14.91 5.38 34.04
N ASP A 347 -15.26 4.17 34.49
CA ASP A 347 -14.52 3.48 35.54
C ASP A 347 -13.32 2.69 35.00
N ILE A 348 -13.23 2.47 33.69
CA ILE A 348 -12.13 1.76 33.05
C ILE A 348 -11.09 2.77 32.60
N LYS A 349 -10.12 3.08 33.46
CA LYS A 349 -9.04 4.03 33.16
C LYS A 349 -7.80 3.40 32.53
N THR A 350 -7.68 2.08 32.63
CA THR A 350 -6.54 1.30 32.13
C THR A 350 -6.91 0.57 30.84
N SER A 351 -5.92 0.19 30.07
CA SER A 351 -6.06 -0.70 28.94
C SER A 351 -4.95 -1.73 28.99
N SER A 352 -5.32 -2.99 29.10
CA SER A 352 -4.40 -4.13 29.06
C SER A 352 -3.51 -4.08 27.82
N LYS A 353 -4.11 -3.78 26.66
CA LYS A 353 -3.41 -3.64 25.39
C LYS A 353 -2.36 -2.50 25.40
N ILE A 354 -2.79 -1.31 25.75
CA ILE A 354 -1.89 -0.13 25.76
C ILE A 354 -0.74 -0.36 26.75
N THR A 355 -1.03 -0.93 27.92
CA THR A 355 -0.01 -1.26 28.92
C THR A 355 0.99 -2.27 28.38
N SER A 356 0.51 -3.39 27.82
CA SER A 356 1.37 -4.42 27.23
C SER A 356 2.25 -3.91 26.09
N VAL A 357 1.71 -3.05 25.20
CA VAL A 357 2.48 -2.43 24.12
C VAL A 357 3.57 -1.51 24.67
N VAL A 358 3.25 -0.67 25.68
CA VAL A 358 4.21 0.24 26.29
C VAL A 358 5.31 -0.53 27.00
N ASP A 359 4.96 -1.54 27.81
CA ASP A 359 5.91 -2.34 28.59
C ASP A 359 6.87 -3.09 27.64
N HIS A 360 6.36 -3.65 26.55
CA HIS A 360 7.19 -4.32 25.56
C HIS A 360 8.15 -3.35 24.85
N ILE A 361 7.67 -2.17 24.47
CA ILE A 361 8.51 -1.13 23.84
C ILE A 361 9.60 -0.65 24.79
N VAL A 362 9.26 -0.41 26.05
CA VAL A 362 10.20 0.04 27.08
C VAL A 362 11.20 -1.07 27.42
N GLY A 363 10.74 -2.32 27.57
CA GLY A 363 11.61 -3.49 27.79
C GLY A 363 12.64 -3.68 26.68
N ASN A 364 12.25 -3.42 25.44
CA ASN A 364 13.15 -3.49 24.28
C ASN A 364 14.01 -2.22 24.08
N ARG A 365 14.03 -1.28 25.02
CA ARG A 365 14.83 -0.05 24.86
C ARG A 365 16.33 -0.34 24.74
N GLN A 366 16.82 -1.31 25.50
CA GLN A 366 18.22 -1.70 25.52
C GLN A 366 18.75 -2.26 24.18
N THR A 367 17.87 -2.69 23.27
CA THR A 367 18.29 -3.16 21.93
C THR A 367 18.91 -2.05 21.08
N GLY A 368 18.73 -0.77 21.44
CA GLY A 368 19.15 0.39 20.66
C GLY A 368 18.44 0.51 19.30
N LYS A 369 17.51 -0.41 18.98
CA LYS A 369 16.76 -0.42 17.72
C LYS A 369 15.68 0.66 17.75
N ARG A 370 15.51 1.38 16.64
CA ARG A 370 14.41 2.33 16.47
C ARG A 370 13.09 1.61 16.24
N LYS A 371 12.04 2.13 16.85
CA LYS A 371 10.73 1.50 16.97
C LYS A 371 9.67 2.24 16.15
N LEU A 372 8.95 1.52 15.31
CA LEU A 372 7.86 2.01 14.48
C LEU A 372 6.55 1.39 14.96
N VAL A 373 5.63 2.19 15.47
CA VAL A 373 4.35 1.74 16.01
C VAL A 373 3.22 2.11 15.06
N PHE A 374 2.50 1.12 14.58
CA PHE A 374 1.31 1.31 13.76
C PHE A 374 0.04 1.23 14.61
N SER A 375 -0.71 2.32 14.60
CA SER A 375 -1.93 2.49 15.38
C SER A 375 -3.14 2.78 14.49
N HIS A 376 -4.34 2.46 14.95
CA HIS A 376 -5.58 2.63 14.18
C HIS A 376 -6.28 3.96 14.46
N TYR A 377 -6.26 4.42 15.71
CA TYR A 377 -7.06 5.55 16.17
C TYR A 377 -6.22 6.70 16.73
N ARG A 378 -6.70 7.91 16.56
CA ARG A 378 -5.99 9.11 17.08
C ARG A 378 -5.88 9.11 18.60
N GLY A 379 -6.95 8.74 19.32
CA GLY A 379 -6.92 8.64 20.77
C GLY A 379 -5.95 7.57 21.28
N GLU A 380 -5.76 6.49 20.53
CA GLU A 380 -4.72 5.49 20.78
C GLU A 380 -3.30 6.09 20.63
N ILE A 381 -3.07 6.85 19.55
CA ILE A 381 -1.80 7.55 19.33
C ILE A 381 -1.50 8.53 20.46
N ASP A 382 -2.51 9.27 20.91
CA ASP A 382 -2.36 10.27 21.97
C ASP A 382 -1.95 9.61 23.28
N VAL A 383 -2.61 8.52 23.70
CA VAL A 383 -2.30 7.83 24.96
C VAL A 383 -0.95 7.09 24.91
N LEU A 384 -0.62 6.46 23.77
CA LEU A 384 0.69 5.82 23.59
C LEU A 384 1.82 6.86 23.65
N THR A 385 1.63 8.00 22.99
CA THR A 385 2.61 9.10 23.00
C THR A 385 2.85 9.61 24.42
N GLU A 386 1.78 9.80 25.19
CA GLU A 386 1.86 10.25 26.59
C GLU A 386 2.59 9.23 27.46
N LYS A 387 2.16 7.96 27.45
CA LYS A 387 2.74 6.91 28.29
C LYS A 387 4.21 6.64 27.98
N LEU A 388 4.61 6.60 26.70
CA LEU A 388 6.00 6.39 26.31
C LEU A 388 6.88 7.58 26.67
N ARG A 389 6.38 8.81 26.56
CA ARG A 389 7.11 10.01 27.04
C ARG A 389 7.27 10.00 28.55
N ASN A 390 6.25 9.61 29.31
CA ASN A 390 6.34 9.46 30.76
C ASN A 390 7.34 8.38 31.18
N ALA A 391 7.56 7.36 30.33
CA ALA A 391 8.62 6.37 30.47
C ALA A 391 10.01 6.88 30.00
N GLY A 392 10.16 8.18 29.71
CA GLY A 392 11.41 8.81 29.31
C GLY A 392 11.88 8.54 27.90
N MET A 393 10.99 8.10 27.00
CA MET A 393 11.33 7.86 25.60
C MET A 393 11.09 9.09 24.72
N THR A 394 11.91 9.27 23.69
CA THR A 394 11.69 10.30 22.66
C THR A 394 10.68 9.81 21.63
N VAL A 395 9.50 10.44 21.55
CA VAL A 395 8.38 9.99 20.73
C VAL A 395 7.92 11.05 19.77
N GLN A 396 7.78 10.69 18.50
CA GLN A 396 7.08 11.47 17.48
C GLN A 396 5.87 10.70 16.93
N SER A 397 4.86 11.42 16.46
CA SER A 397 3.67 10.80 15.89
C SER A 397 3.26 11.44 14.56
N ILE A 398 2.71 10.62 13.65
CA ILE A 398 2.16 11.03 12.35
C ILE A 398 0.74 10.47 12.19
N ASP A 399 -0.24 11.36 12.07
CA ASP A 399 -1.63 11.00 11.80
C ASP A 399 -2.29 11.99 10.82
N GLY A 400 -3.61 11.88 10.63
CA GLY A 400 -4.37 12.74 9.74
C GLY A 400 -4.41 14.24 10.16
N ARG A 401 -4.04 14.58 11.40
CA ARG A 401 -3.92 15.97 11.90
C ARG A 401 -2.59 16.60 11.48
N THR A 402 -1.58 15.80 11.16
CA THR A 402 -0.25 16.27 10.82
C THR A 402 -0.25 16.91 9.43
N LYS A 403 0.02 18.22 9.33
CA LYS A 403 0.10 18.93 8.05
C LYS A 403 1.20 18.33 7.17
N THR A 404 0.99 18.30 5.85
CA THR A 404 1.92 17.68 4.87
C THR A 404 3.36 18.23 5.00
N ARG A 405 3.54 19.53 5.25
CA ARG A 405 4.84 20.15 5.47
C ARG A 405 5.55 19.58 6.71
N ASN A 406 4.81 19.41 7.81
CA ASN A 406 5.33 18.87 9.07
C ASN A 406 5.57 17.36 9.00
N LYS A 407 4.83 16.63 8.15
CA LYS A 407 5.10 15.19 7.89
C LYS A 407 6.49 15.00 7.31
N LYS A 408 6.88 15.82 6.31
CA LYS A 408 8.24 15.78 5.75
C LYS A 408 9.31 16.12 6.81
N GLN A 409 9.12 17.17 7.59
CA GLN A 409 10.08 17.54 8.64
C GLN A 409 10.24 16.45 9.70
N ARG A 410 9.15 15.82 10.17
CA ARG A 410 9.21 14.72 11.14
C ARG A 410 9.87 13.46 10.58
N ILE A 411 9.79 13.23 9.26
CA ILE A 411 10.45 12.12 8.59
C ILE A 411 11.92 12.47 8.31
N LEU A 412 12.21 13.70 7.88
CA LEU A 412 13.57 14.17 7.62
C LEU A 412 14.44 14.19 8.89
N SER A 413 13.83 14.42 10.08
CA SER A 413 14.55 14.25 11.35
C SER A 413 14.97 12.80 11.64
N VAL A 414 14.53 11.85 10.82
CA VAL A 414 14.85 10.41 10.90
C VAL A 414 15.73 9.95 9.74
N VAL A 415 15.85 10.77 8.66
CA VAL A 415 16.55 10.41 7.43
C VAL A 415 17.99 10.91 7.44
N SER A 416 18.87 10.02 7.03
CA SER A 416 20.32 10.08 6.97
C SER A 416 20.97 11.22 6.18
N GLU A 417 22.23 11.39 6.48
CA GLU A 417 23.30 12.29 6.04
C GLU A 417 23.27 12.92 4.62
N PRO A 418 23.00 12.25 3.50
CA PRO A 418 23.15 12.89 2.18
C PRO A 418 22.14 13.99 1.86
N GLN A 419 20.98 14.02 2.55
CA GLN A 419 19.95 15.03 2.28
C GLN A 419 20.06 16.28 3.14
N PHE A 420 20.84 16.26 4.21
CA PHE A 420 21.13 17.41 5.05
C PHE A 420 22.14 18.38 4.39
N HIS A 421 23.08 17.84 3.59
CA HIS A 421 24.07 18.65 2.88
C HIS A 421 23.48 19.67 1.89
N SER A 422 22.27 19.43 1.40
CA SER A 422 21.61 20.37 0.47
C SER A 422 20.85 21.52 1.14
N VAL A 423 20.70 21.49 2.47
CA VAL A 423 19.84 22.45 3.20
C VAL A 423 20.61 23.45 4.08
N CYS A 424 21.85 23.16 4.45
CA CYS A 424 22.65 24.04 5.33
C CYS A 424 24.11 24.14 4.85
N LYS A 425 24.42 25.19 4.10
CA LYS A 425 25.80 25.53 3.70
C LYS A 425 26.77 25.79 4.88
N THR A 426 26.25 26.06 6.06
CA THR A 426 27.02 26.35 7.28
C THR A 426 27.40 25.12 8.12
N TRP A 427 26.96 23.91 7.73
CA TRP A 427 27.22 22.67 8.47
C TRP A 427 28.32 21.82 7.84
N ASN A 428 28.84 22.23 6.68
CA ASN A 428 29.87 21.48 5.93
C ASN A 428 31.25 21.43 6.64
N ASP A 429 31.44 22.19 7.72
CA ASP A 429 32.70 22.25 8.46
C ASP A 429 32.74 21.33 9.70
N LEU A 430 31.66 20.53 9.94
CA LEU A 430 31.62 19.61 11.08
C LEU A 430 32.21 18.23 10.69
N PRO A 431 33.07 17.63 11.53
CA PRO A 431 33.59 16.27 11.30
C PRO A 431 32.48 15.24 11.15
N GLU A 432 32.60 14.30 10.19
CA GLU A 432 31.60 13.26 9.88
C GLU A 432 31.09 12.48 11.09
N GLY A 433 31.93 12.23 12.08
CA GLY A 433 31.55 11.57 13.34
C GLY A 433 30.56 12.34 14.21
N ILE A 434 30.53 13.68 14.11
CA ILE A 434 29.61 14.53 14.89
C ILE A 434 28.19 14.50 14.27
N PHE A 435 28.07 14.34 12.96
CA PHE A 435 26.77 14.19 12.28
C PHE A 435 26.02 12.94 12.73
N GLY A 436 26.69 11.80 12.83
CA GLY A 436 26.10 10.56 13.34
C GLY A 436 25.60 10.71 14.79
N VAL A 437 26.32 11.43 15.61
CA VAL A 437 25.98 11.70 17.01
C VAL A 437 24.77 12.66 17.09
N ILE A 438 24.77 13.77 16.34
CA ILE A 438 23.65 14.74 16.34
C ILE A 438 22.36 14.09 15.79
N ASN A 439 22.44 13.31 14.73
CA ASN A 439 21.28 12.58 14.20
C ASN A 439 20.75 11.50 15.15
N SER A 440 21.62 10.85 15.92
CA SER A 440 21.19 9.91 16.97
C SER A 440 20.46 10.60 18.12
N PHE A 441 20.81 11.85 18.43
CA PHE A 441 20.13 12.66 19.45
C PHE A 441 18.82 13.31 18.98
N LEU A 442 18.70 13.64 17.68
CA LEU A 442 17.51 14.32 17.13
C LEU A 442 16.43 13.36 16.61
N ALA A 443 16.79 12.13 16.25
CA ALA A 443 15.83 11.16 15.76
C ALA A 443 15.08 10.48 16.91
N PRO A 444 13.74 10.39 16.85
CA PRO A 444 12.97 9.78 17.92
C PRO A 444 13.30 8.29 18.05
N GLU A 445 13.33 7.79 19.29
CA GLU A 445 13.42 6.36 19.58
C GLU A 445 12.18 5.63 19.07
N VAL A 446 11.01 6.28 19.17
CA VAL A 446 9.72 5.73 18.77
C VAL A 446 8.99 6.67 17.82
N MET A 447 8.58 6.15 16.67
CA MET A 447 7.68 6.82 15.74
C MET A 447 6.32 6.10 15.75
N ILE A 448 5.25 6.82 16.14
CA ILE A 448 3.88 6.28 16.09
C ILE A 448 3.19 6.80 14.83
N VAL A 449 2.65 5.91 14.02
CA VAL A 449 2.03 6.27 12.74
C VAL A 449 0.64 5.67 12.62
N GLN A 450 -0.33 6.48 12.22
CA GLN A 450 -1.65 5.95 11.88
C GLN A 450 -1.52 5.06 10.64
N ILE A 451 -1.90 3.78 10.74
CA ILE A 451 -1.64 2.76 9.73
C ILE A 451 -2.15 3.17 8.33
N GLN A 452 -3.30 3.80 8.24
CA GLN A 452 -3.87 4.29 6.98
C GLN A 452 -3.03 5.41 6.33
N THR A 453 -2.33 6.20 7.15
CA THR A 453 -1.45 7.28 6.68
C THR A 453 -0.06 6.76 6.28
N ALA A 454 0.38 5.67 6.88
CA ALA A 454 1.71 5.07 6.70
C ALA A 454 1.83 4.26 5.42
N CYS A 455 0.75 3.68 4.94
CA CYS A 455 0.78 2.84 3.75
C CYS A 455 1.16 3.60 2.47
N GLU A 456 1.20 4.93 2.51
CA GLU A 456 1.39 5.78 1.34
C GLU A 456 2.72 6.56 1.40
N GLY A 457 3.76 6.07 0.70
CA GLY A 457 4.90 6.89 0.26
C GLY A 457 5.99 7.25 1.28
N LEU A 458 5.96 6.71 2.51
CA LEU A 458 6.99 7.01 3.51
C LEU A 458 8.16 6.02 3.41
N ASN A 459 9.41 6.52 3.48
CA ASN A 459 10.60 5.69 3.63
C ASN A 459 10.94 5.56 5.11
N MET A 460 10.92 4.32 5.64
CA MET A 460 11.09 4.01 7.06
C MET A 460 12.15 2.93 7.31
N GLN A 461 13.12 2.78 6.40
CA GLN A 461 14.17 1.74 6.51
C GLN A 461 15.11 1.91 7.72
N HIS A 462 15.05 3.05 8.44
CA HIS A 462 15.83 3.26 9.66
C HIS A 462 15.23 2.61 10.91
N PHE A 463 14.01 2.04 10.79
CA PHE A 463 13.34 1.34 11.87
C PHE A 463 13.59 -0.17 11.75
N GLN A 464 13.98 -0.80 12.86
CA GLN A 464 14.27 -2.23 12.92
C GLN A 464 13.25 -3.01 13.75
N GLU A 465 12.46 -2.33 14.57
CA GLU A 465 11.35 -2.95 15.31
C GLU A 465 10.04 -2.32 14.88
N ILE A 466 9.08 -3.16 14.52
CA ILE A 466 7.74 -2.76 14.07
C ILE A 466 6.70 -3.33 15.01
N TYR A 467 5.81 -2.49 15.48
CA TYR A 467 4.75 -2.84 16.43
C TYR A 467 3.39 -2.58 15.81
N PHE A 468 2.55 -3.61 15.66
CA PHE A 468 1.14 -3.46 15.33
C PHE A 468 0.34 -3.60 16.61
N THR A 469 -0.28 -2.52 17.05
CA THR A 469 -1.07 -2.49 18.29
C THR A 469 -2.35 -3.33 18.22
N SER A 470 -2.84 -3.58 17.01
CA SER A 470 -4.01 -4.41 16.71
C SER A 470 -3.92 -4.93 15.27
N PRO A 471 -4.39 -6.15 14.97
CA PRO A 471 -4.42 -6.68 13.60
C PRO A 471 -5.26 -5.81 12.67
N HIS A 472 -4.74 -5.53 11.50
CA HIS A 472 -5.52 -4.86 10.47
C HIS A 472 -6.40 -5.87 9.72
N TRP A 473 -7.63 -5.48 9.37
CA TRP A 473 -8.57 -6.35 8.64
C TRP A 473 -8.03 -6.91 7.31
N ASN A 474 -7.16 -6.15 6.65
CA ASN A 474 -6.51 -6.54 5.42
C ASN A 474 -5.02 -6.76 5.66
N PRO A 475 -4.50 -8.01 5.54
CA PRO A 475 -3.08 -8.31 5.75
C PRO A 475 -2.16 -7.52 4.81
N ALA A 476 -2.60 -7.25 3.58
CA ALA A 476 -1.82 -6.47 2.62
C ALA A 476 -1.47 -5.06 3.12
N VAL A 477 -2.26 -4.46 4.01
CA VAL A 477 -1.97 -3.16 4.62
C VAL A 477 -0.82 -3.27 5.62
N GLU A 478 -0.76 -4.35 6.42
CA GLU A 478 0.36 -4.62 7.31
C GLU A 478 1.63 -4.96 6.52
N ASP A 479 1.51 -5.79 5.48
CA ASP A 479 2.63 -6.15 4.62
C ASP A 479 3.19 -4.91 3.91
N GLN A 480 2.32 -3.97 3.49
CA GLN A 480 2.71 -2.66 2.98
C GLN A 480 3.44 -1.82 4.01
N ALA A 481 2.97 -1.82 5.25
CA ALA A 481 3.59 -1.09 6.34
C ALA A 481 4.98 -1.67 6.68
N VAL A 482 5.12 -3.00 6.74
CA VAL A 482 6.41 -3.68 6.93
C VAL A 482 7.37 -3.37 5.78
N ALA A 483 6.90 -3.39 4.53
CA ALA A 483 7.71 -3.08 3.35
C ALA A 483 8.20 -1.62 3.29
N ARG A 484 7.73 -0.72 4.16
CA ARG A 484 8.30 0.63 4.31
C ARG A 484 9.62 0.64 5.07
N ALA A 485 9.82 -0.31 5.97
CA ALA A 485 11.07 -0.51 6.71
C ALA A 485 11.93 -1.63 6.07
N HIS A 486 11.32 -2.74 5.66
CA HIS A 486 11.99 -3.88 5.03
C HIS A 486 12.04 -3.71 3.50
N ARG A 487 13.00 -2.93 3.03
CA ARG A 487 13.20 -2.60 1.62
C ARG A 487 14.69 -2.51 1.26
N ILE A 488 15.00 -2.40 -0.03
CA ILE A 488 16.38 -2.22 -0.52
C ILE A 488 17.05 -1.07 0.24
N GLY A 489 18.22 -1.32 0.83
CA GLY A 489 18.95 -0.42 1.72
C GLY A 489 18.71 -0.68 3.20
N GLN A 490 17.90 -1.69 3.58
CA GLN A 490 17.84 -2.18 4.95
C GLN A 490 18.97 -3.19 5.16
N GLU A 491 19.86 -2.89 6.11
CA GLU A 491 21.05 -3.71 6.40
C GLU A 491 20.88 -4.60 7.64
N LYS A 492 19.84 -4.35 8.43
CA LYS A 492 19.58 -5.04 9.69
C LYS A 492 18.29 -5.86 9.63
N SER A 493 18.22 -6.94 10.41
CA SER A 493 16.98 -7.68 10.60
C SER A 493 15.86 -6.78 11.14
N VAL A 494 14.64 -7.04 10.68
CA VAL A 494 13.46 -6.32 11.14
C VAL A 494 12.62 -7.26 12.00
N ASP A 495 12.36 -6.84 13.24
CA ASP A 495 11.52 -7.58 14.17
C ASP A 495 10.10 -6.98 14.16
N VAL A 496 9.10 -7.82 13.93
CA VAL A 496 7.69 -7.42 13.82
C VAL A 496 6.88 -8.04 14.96
N TYR A 497 6.29 -7.20 15.79
CA TYR A 497 5.46 -7.60 16.93
C TYR A 497 3.99 -7.28 16.64
N ARG A 498 3.13 -8.30 16.70
CA ARG A 498 1.67 -8.17 16.52
C ARG A 498 0.97 -8.45 17.82
N PHE A 499 0.34 -7.43 18.40
CA PHE A 499 -0.39 -7.55 19.65
C PHE A 499 -1.84 -7.98 19.38
N VAL A 500 -2.26 -9.07 20.03
CA VAL A 500 -3.59 -9.66 19.87
C VAL A 500 -4.20 -9.90 21.24
N MET A 501 -5.39 -9.35 21.51
CA MET A 501 -6.12 -9.63 22.73
C MET A 501 -6.61 -11.07 22.73
N ASN A 502 -6.44 -11.77 23.85
CA ASN A 502 -6.95 -13.10 24.07
C ASN A 502 -8.48 -13.15 24.15
N GLY A 503 -9.03 -14.35 24.04
CA GLY A 503 -10.48 -14.61 24.15
C GLY A 503 -11.06 -14.21 25.51
N LEU A 504 -12.36 -14.08 25.55
CA LEU A 504 -13.12 -13.60 26.69
C LEU A 504 -13.63 -14.73 27.60
N GLY A 505 -13.45 -16.00 27.20
CA GLY A 505 -13.87 -17.19 27.98
C GLY A 505 -13.55 -18.49 27.23
N ARG A 506 -13.90 -19.63 27.82
CA ARG A 506 -13.49 -20.96 27.30
C ARG A 506 -13.85 -21.26 25.84
N ASN A 507 -14.86 -20.61 25.28
CA ASN A 507 -15.33 -20.84 23.91
C ASN A 507 -15.53 -19.53 23.10
N SER A 508 -15.06 -18.40 23.58
CA SER A 508 -15.17 -17.11 22.88
C SER A 508 -13.81 -16.63 22.40
N ILE A 509 -13.79 -16.05 21.22
CA ILE A 509 -12.60 -15.40 20.67
C ILE A 509 -12.77 -13.90 20.69
N SER A 510 -11.68 -13.17 20.86
CA SER A 510 -11.71 -11.72 20.70
C SER A 510 -11.88 -11.33 19.22
N PHE A 511 -12.31 -10.10 18.98
CA PHE A 511 -12.36 -9.53 17.63
C PHE A 511 -10.98 -9.59 16.95
N GLU A 512 -9.90 -9.44 17.70
CA GLU A 512 -8.55 -9.44 17.15
C GLU A 512 -8.05 -10.83 16.77
N GLN A 513 -8.36 -11.86 17.58
CA GLN A 513 -8.12 -13.25 17.19
C GLN A 513 -8.88 -13.59 15.90
N TYR A 514 -10.14 -13.16 15.82
CA TYR A 514 -10.93 -13.29 14.59
C TYR A 514 -10.24 -12.59 13.39
N CYS A 515 -9.77 -11.35 13.56
CA CYS A 515 -9.04 -10.65 12.49
C CYS A 515 -7.78 -11.41 12.06
N SER A 516 -7.03 -11.99 13.00
CA SER A 516 -5.82 -12.78 12.71
C SER A 516 -6.17 -14.02 11.88
N HIS A 517 -7.19 -14.78 12.24
CA HIS A 517 -7.64 -15.93 11.45
C HIS A 517 -8.07 -15.53 10.02
N VAL A 518 -8.82 -14.43 9.89
CA VAL A 518 -9.21 -13.92 8.56
C VAL A 518 -8.00 -13.49 7.75
N GLN A 519 -6.96 -12.94 8.39
CA GLN A 519 -5.71 -12.60 7.70
C GLN A 519 -5.00 -13.85 7.18
N ASP A 520 -4.93 -14.92 7.97
CA ASP A 520 -4.24 -16.16 7.58
C ASP A 520 -4.92 -16.80 6.37
N ILE A 521 -6.25 -16.88 6.37
CA ILE A 521 -7.03 -17.34 5.22
C ILE A 521 -6.75 -16.49 3.97
N LYS A 522 -6.71 -15.15 4.11
CA LYS A 522 -6.41 -14.26 2.99
C LYS A 522 -4.98 -14.44 2.46
N ARG A 523 -4.01 -14.70 3.34
CA ARG A 523 -2.63 -14.99 2.93
C ARG A 523 -2.53 -16.31 2.17
N GLU A 524 -3.24 -17.36 2.59
CA GLU A 524 -3.32 -18.63 1.86
C GLU A 524 -3.87 -18.43 0.43
N VAL A 525 -4.94 -17.66 0.28
CA VAL A 525 -5.50 -17.32 -1.06
C VAL A 525 -4.50 -16.56 -1.92
N MET A 526 -3.70 -15.66 -1.32
CA MET A 526 -2.67 -14.92 -2.06
C MET A 526 -1.49 -15.82 -2.48
N GLN A 527 -1.13 -16.83 -1.68
CA GLN A 527 -0.07 -17.80 -2.00
C GLN A 527 -0.40 -18.64 -3.23
N ILE A 528 -1.68 -18.97 -3.47
CA ILE A 528 -2.12 -19.67 -4.68
C ILE A 528 -1.73 -18.92 -5.97
N LEU A 529 -1.59 -17.60 -5.90
CA LEU A 529 -1.15 -16.76 -7.02
C LEU A 529 0.39 -16.63 -7.14
N ASN A 530 1.11 -16.95 -6.06
CA ASN A 530 2.58 -16.90 -6.05
C ASN A 530 3.21 -18.21 -6.58
N ASN A 531 2.47 -19.32 -6.51
CA ASN A 531 2.93 -20.65 -6.96
C ASN A 531 2.67 -20.89 -8.46
N LYS A 532 2.93 -19.85 -9.26
CA LYS A 532 2.89 -19.94 -10.74
C LYS A 532 4.28 -19.75 -11.34
#